data_b8ad1a753f442c37598200fd17011abb
#
_entry.id   b8ad1a753f442c37598200fd17011abb
#
_cell.length_a   1.000
_cell.length_b   1.000
_cell.length_c   1.000
_cell.angle_alpha   90.00
_cell.angle_beta   90.00
_cell.angle_gamma   90.00
#
_symmetry.space_group_name_H-M   'P 1'
#
loop_
_entity.id
_entity.type
_entity.pdbx_description
1 polymer ?
#
loop_
_entity_poly.entity_id
_entity_poly.type
_entity_poly.pdbx_seq_one_letter_code
_entity_poly.pdbx_strand_id
1 'polypeptide(L)'
;MRNIERVAVVTGASRGAGKGIALALGEAGMTVYVTGRSVDEGDSPYGGTVGETAKQVSAAGGKGIAVAVDHADDDAVAALFAQIGQAHGCLDILVNNAARLVATTMPGGFWEKPLETVDLVTVGLRSHYVAAWHAAPLLIANGRGLIVNTGHYGAVCYHHGPAYGAQKAGADKMAADMAKELRPHNVAVVSIWMGGLDTERSRAYLETLPPDVRPTAKRESPRFTGRVVAALYASDQRMQLSGRALIGAELGACLGVVDVDGSRPASFRYALGGPPELHRSLWA
;
A
#
# COMPACT_ATOMS: atom_id res chain seq x y z
N MET A 1 -30.25 -4.03 10.66
CA MET A 1 -29.39 -3.93 9.45
C MET A 1 -28.42 -5.09 9.48
N ARG A 2 -28.35 -5.93 8.43
CA ARG A 2 -27.29 -6.95 8.35
C ARG A 2 -25.97 -6.21 8.36
N ASN A 3 -25.08 -6.57 9.30
CA ASN A 3 -23.71 -6.05 9.31
C ASN A 3 -23.04 -6.67 8.06
N ILE A 4 -22.95 -5.89 6.97
CA ILE A 4 -22.31 -6.36 5.74
C ILE A 4 -20.83 -6.45 6.06
N GLU A 5 -20.32 -7.68 6.10
CA GLU A 5 -18.88 -7.95 6.29
C GLU A 5 -18.11 -7.28 5.14
N ARG A 6 -17.19 -6.39 5.48
CA ARG A 6 -16.31 -5.74 4.50
C ARG A 6 -14.98 -6.45 4.49
N VAL A 7 -14.51 -6.82 3.31
CA VAL A 7 -13.30 -7.63 3.11
C VAL A 7 -12.20 -6.82 2.45
N ALA A 8 -11.02 -6.85 3.03
CA ALA A 8 -9.83 -6.18 2.50
C ALA A 8 -8.66 -7.16 2.37
N VAL A 9 -7.81 -6.93 1.37
CA VAL A 9 -6.51 -7.59 1.21
C VAL A 9 -5.42 -6.54 1.33
N VAL A 10 -4.41 -6.79 2.16
CA VAL A 10 -3.20 -5.97 2.24
C VAL A 10 -1.99 -6.83 1.91
N THR A 11 -1.33 -6.53 0.78
CA THR A 11 -0.15 -7.29 0.34
C THR A 11 1.11 -6.80 1.05
N GLY A 12 2.01 -7.72 1.43
CA GLY A 12 3.24 -7.39 2.15
C GLY A 12 2.98 -6.81 3.55
N ALA A 13 2.04 -7.40 4.30
CA ALA A 13 1.53 -6.85 5.54
C ALA A 13 2.11 -7.47 6.83
N SER A 14 3.21 -8.23 6.75
CA SER A 14 3.86 -8.79 7.95
C SER A 14 4.50 -7.73 8.85
N ARG A 15 4.85 -6.55 8.33
CA ARG A 15 5.52 -5.43 9.04
C ARG A 15 5.33 -4.10 8.31
N GLY A 16 5.90 -3.03 8.87
CA GLY A 16 6.04 -1.71 8.24
C GLY A 16 4.71 -1.10 7.80
N ALA A 17 4.69 -0.50 6.61
CA ALA A 17 3.51 0.16 6.06
C ALA A 17 2.32 -0.80 5.93
N GLY A 18 2.53 -1.99 5.36
CA GLY A 18 1.46 -2.98 5.18
C GLY A 18 0.82 -3.42 6.49
N LYS A 19 1.63 -3.68 7.55
CA LYS A 19 1.12 -3.96 8.89
C LYS A 19 0.27 -2.82 9.43
N GLY A 20 0.76 -1.58 9.34
CA GLY A 20 0.02 -0.41 9.81
C GLY A 20 -1.31 -0.23 9.07
N ILE A 21 -1.31 -0.39 7.75
CA ILE A 21 -2.52 -0.31 6.92
C ILE A 21 -3.52 -1.41 7.35
N ALA A 22 -3.06 -2.66 7.49
CA ALA A 22 -3.91 -3.77 7.91
C ALA A 22 -4.55 -3.51 9.28
N LEU A 23 -3.79 -2.99 10.25
CA LEU A 23 -4.29 -2.64 11.58
C LEU A 23 -5.38 -1.56 11.51
N ALA A 24 -5.18 -0.51 10.73
CA ALA A 24 -6.16 0.56 10.59
C ALA A 24 -7.46 0.11 9.90
N LEU A 25 -7.38 -0.82 8.94
CA LEU A 25 -8.57 -1.45 8.34
C LEU A 25 -9.27 -2.37 9.35
N GLY A 26 -8.53 -3.03 10.24
CA GLY A 26 -9.09 -3.75 11.38
C GLY A 26 -9.82 -2.83 12.36
N GLU A 27 -9.22 -1.67 12.73
CA GLU A 27 -9.87 -0.62 13.54
C GLU A 27 -11.19 -0.15 12.91
N ALA A 28 -11.30 -0.17 11.58
CA ALA A 28 -12.54 0.12 10.85
C ALA A 28 -13.53 -1.05 10.78
N GLY A 29 -13.27 -2.15 11.50
CA GLY A 29 -14.15 -3.33 11.60
C GLY A 29 -14.16 -4.23 10.36
N MET A 30 -13.09 -4.23 9.56
CA MET A 30 -13.01 -5.06 8.35
C MET A 30 -12.45 -6.45 8.63
N THR A 31 -12.82 -7.42 7.80
CA THR A 31 -12.08 -8.67 7.64
C THR A 31 -10.87 -8.38 6.74
N VAL A 32 -9.66 -8.60 7.25
CA VAL A 32 -8.41 -8.22 6.57
C VAL A 32 -7.56 -9.45 6.32
N TYR A 33 -7.35 -9.77 5.06
CA TYR A 33 -6.35 -10.76 4.63
C TYR A 33 -4.96 -10.11 4.69
N VAL A 34 -4.18 -10.57 5.64
CA VAL A 34 -2.81 -10.12 5.89
C VAL A 34 -1.86 -11.07 5.15
N THR A 35 -1.28 -10.59 4.04
CA THR A 35 -0.48 -11.48 3.19
C THR A 35 1.00 -11.10 3.16
N GLY A 36 1.86 -12.07 2.98
CA GLY A 36 3.32 -11.90 2.92
C GLY A 36 4.06 -13.22 3.14
N ARG A 37 5.36 -13.19 3.01
CA ARG A 37 6.22 -14.38 3.08
C ARG A 37 6.62 -14.78 4.50
N SER A 38 6.70 -13.79 5.40
CA SER A 38 7.21 -14.03 6.76
C SER A 38 6.13 -14.67 7.62
N VAL A 39 6.31 -15.93 7.95
CA VAL A 39 5.43 -16.76 8.79
C VAL A 39 6.04 -17.05 10.15
N ASP A 40 7.37 -17.17 10.23
CA ASP A 40 8.11 -17.46 11.44
C ASP A 40 8.94 -16.25 11.91
N GLU A 41 9.20 -16.20 13.23
CA GLU A 41 10.17 -15.26 13.78
C GLU A 41 11.55 -15.59 13.20
N GLY A 42 12.24 -14.56 12.67
CA GLY A 42 13.52 -14.75 12.01
C GLY A 42 13.48 -14.74 10.49
N ASP A 43 12.33 -14.88 9.84
CA ASP A 43 12.18 -14.72 8.38
C ASP A 43 12.61 -13.32 7.88
N SER A 44 12.81 -12.39 8.80
CA SER A 44 13.27 -11.05 8.49
C SER A 44 14.10 -10.47 9.62
N PRO A 45 15.19 -9.72 9.31
CA PRO A 45 15.98 -9.03 10.32
C PRO A 45 15.20 -7.92 11.04
N TYR A 46 14.04 -7.54 10.53
CA TYR A 46 13.18 -6.51 11.14
C TYR A 46 11.99 -7.11 11.92
N GLY A 47 11.95 -8.43 12.09
CA GLY A 47 10.85 -9.15 12.75
C GLY A 47 9.52 -9.05 12.01
N GLY A 48 8.44 -9.43 12.69
CA GLY A 48 7.05 -9.35 12.21
C GLY A 48 6.65 -10.47 11.26
N THR A 49 5.50 -11.07 11.52
CA THR A 49 4.90 -12.15 10.73
C THR A 49 3.48 -11.81 10.29
N VAL A 50 2.98 -12.50 9.28
CA VAL A 50 1.57 -12.36 8.86
C VAL A 50 0.62 -12.83 9.98
N GLY A 51 1.01 -13.88 10.73
CA GLY A 51 0.22 -14.40 11.85
C GLY A 51 0.10 -13.41 13.00
N GLU A 52 1.22 -12.78 13.40
CA GLU A 52 1.23 -11.75 14.43
C GLU A 52 0.38 -10.54 14.03
N THR A 53 0.54 -10.06 12.79
CA THR A 53 -0.25 -8.93 12.28
C THR A 53 -1.75 -9.26 12.24
N ALA A 54 -2.14 -10.46 11.81
CA ALA A 54 -3.54 -10.88 11.79
C ALA A 54 -4.15 -10.95 13.20
N LYS A 55 -3.39 -11.43 14.20
CA LYS A 55 -3.82 -11.38 15.62
C LYS A 55 -4.05 -9.94 16.08
N GLN A 56 -3.13 -9.01 15.73
CA GLN A 56 -3.26 -7.60 16.08
C GLN A 56 -4.44 -6.92 15.38
N VAL A 57 -4.73 -7.25 14.10
CA VAL A 57 -5.93 -6.80 13.38
C VAL A 57 -7.20 -7.23 14.12
N SER A 58 -7.24 -8.49 14.60
CA SER A 58 -8.38 -8.99 15.36
C SER A 58 -8.53 -8.30 16.72
N ALA A 59 -7.42 -8.05 17.41
CA ALA A 59 -7.42 -7.30 18.67
C ALA A 59 -7.84 -5.81 18.48
N ALA A 60 -7.67 -5.25 17.29
CA ALA A 60 -8.08 -3.89 16.95
C ALA A 60 -9.58 -3.75 16.61
N GLY A 61 -10.35 -4.85 16.59
CA GLY A 61 -11.80 -4.84 16.36
C GLY A 61 -12.24 -5.37 15.00
N GLY A 62 -11.32 -5.76 14.12
CA GLY A 62 -11.59 -6.43 12.85
C GLY A 62 -11.51 -7.96 12.95
N LYS A 63 -11.33 -8.62 11.80
CA LYS A 63 -11.02 -10.03 11.70
C LYS A 63 -9.77 -10.20 10.83
N GLY A 64 -8.63 -10.50 11.44
CA GLY A 64 -7.37 -10.74 10.73
C GLY A 64 -7.27 -12.19 10.25
N ILE A 65 -6.95 -12.37 8.98
CA ILE A 65 -6.70 -13.68 8.36
C ILE A 65 -5.28 -13.66 7.80
N ALA A 66 -4.39 -14.47 8.35
CA ALA A 66 -3.03 -14.59 7.87
C ALA A 66 -2.95 -15.56 6.69
N VAL A 67 -2.30 -15.16 5.61
CA VAL A 67 -2.04 -16.02 4.45
C VAL A 67 -0.59 -15.87 4.02
N ALA A 68 0.16 -16.98 4.00
CA ALA A 68 1.51 -17.00 3.46
C ALA A 68 1.45 -16.90 1.93
N VAL A 69 1.99 -15.80 1.37
CA VAL A 69 2.01 -15.56 -0.08
C VAL A 69 3.34 -14.93 -0.45
N ASP A 70 4.07 -15.53 -1.38
CA ASP A 70 5.10 -14.83 -2.13
C ASP A 70 4.44 -14.10 -3.31
N HIS A 71 4.47 -12.78 -3.29
CA HIS A 71 3.88 -11.97 -4.36
C HIS A 71 4.71 -11.97 -5.67
N ALA A 72 5.82 -12.69 -5.73
CA ALA A 72 6.52 -13.02 -6.97
C ALA A 72 5.97 -14.29 -7.64
N ASP A 73 5.16 -15.08 -6.91
CA ASP A 73 4.53 -16.33 -7.37
C ASP A 73 3.08 -16.06 -7.75
N ASP A 74 2.79 -16.11 -9.05
CA ASP A 74 1.47 -15.82 -9.60
C ASP A 74 0.43 -16.86 -9.18
N ASP A 75 0.82 -18.14 -9.04
CA ASP A 75 -0.08 -19.22 -8.63
C ASP A 75 -0.47 -19.07 -7.16
N ALA A 76 0.47 -18.66 -6.30
CA ALA A 76 0.16 -18.34 -4.91
C ALA A 76 -0.79 -17.14 -4.79
N VAL A 77 -0.62 -16.11 -5.63
CA VAL A 77 -1.54 -14.96 -5.70
C VAL A 77 -2.91 -15.41 -6.21
N ALA A 78 -2.98 -16.23 -7.26
CA ALA A 78 -4.24 -16.76 -7.77
C ALA A 78 -5.00 -17.57 -6.70
N ALA A 79 -4.30 -18.44 -5.97
CA ALA A 79 -4.87 -19.25 -4.88
C ALA A 79 -5.45 -18.37 -3.76
N LEU A 80 -4.78 -17.28 -3.39
CA LEU A 80 -5.29 -16.30 -2.42
C LEU A 80 -6.66 -15.74 -2.84
N PHE A 81 -6.77 -15.24 -4.06
CA PHE A 81 -8.04 -14.65 -4.52
C PHE A 81 -9.13 -15.69 -4.77
N ALA A 82 -8.77 -16.92 -5.16
CA ALA A 82 -9.71 -18.04 -5.21
C ALA A 82 -10.28 -18.38 -3.82
N GLN A 83 -9.43 -18.41 -2.78
CA GLN A 83 -9.85 -18.58 -1.39
C GLN A 83 -10.81 -17.48 -0.94
N ILE A 84 -10.53 -16.22 -1.25
CA ILE A 84 -11.39 -15.08 -0.92
C ILE A 84 -12.74 -15.19 -1.64
N GLY A 85 -12.72 -15.54 -2.92
CA GLY A 85 -13.92 -15.74 -3.71
C GLY A 85 -14.82 -16.85 -3.15
N GLN A 86 -14.23 -17.97 -2.72
CA GLN A 86 -14.97 -19.08 -2.07
C GLN A 86 -15.55 -18.68 -0.71
N ALA A 87 -14.80 -17.90 0.08
CA ALA A 87 -15.21 -17.54 1.44
C ALA A 87 -16.24 -16.40 1.49
N HIS A 88 -16.14 -15.43 0.60
CA HIS A 88 -16.92 -14.17 0.67
C HIS A 88 -17.68 -13.83 -0.61
N GLY A 89 -17.28 -14.37 -1.77
CA GLY A 89 -17.86 -14.04 -3.08
C GLY A 89 -17.55 -12.63 -3.59
N CYS A 90 -16.95 -11.78 -2.77
CA CYS A 90 -16.68 -10.37 -3.09
C CYS A 90 -15.44 -9.85 -2.33
N LEU A 91 -14.96 -8.67 -2.76
CA LEU A 91 -13.88 -7.93 -2.12
C LEU A 91 -14.21 -6.44 -2.12
N ASP A 92 -13.90 -5.74 -1.04
CA ASP A 92 -14.10 -4.29 -0.90
C ASP A 92 -12.84 -3.49 -1.21
N ILE A 93 -11.69 -3.91 -0.67
CA ILE A 93 -10.44 -3.18 -0.78
C ILE A 93 -9.28 -4.12 -1.11
N LEU A 94 -8.49 -3.74 -2.12
CA LEU A 94 -7.15 -4.27 -2.34
C LEU A 94 -6.12 -3.18 -2.07
N VAL A 95 -5.18 -3.44 -1.16
CA VAL A 95 -4.00 -2.57 -0.97
C VAL A 95 -2.75 -3.28 -1.49
N ASN A 96 -2.25 -2.82 -2.61
CA ASN A 96 -1.00 -3.22 -3.22
C ASN A 96 0.16 -2.51 -2.52
N ASN A 97 0.84 -3.22 -1.62
CA ASN A 97 1.94 -2.69 -0.83
C ASN A 97 3.18 -3.60 -0.86
N ALA A 98 3.06 -4.84 -1.27
CA ALA A 98 4.20 -5.75 -1.36
C ALA A 98 5.33 -5.16 -2.20
N ALA A 99 6.55 -5.17 -1.66
CA ALA A 99 7.75 -4.75 -2.35
C ALA A 99 8.97 -5.48 -1.77
N ARG A 100 9.96 -5.77 -2.62
CA ARG A 100 11.25 -6.29 -2.21
C ARG A 100 12.29 -5.18 -2.30
N LEU A 101 12.58 -4.56 -1.15
CA LEU A 101 13.53 -3.44 -1.06
C LEU A 101 14.95 -3.99 -0.92
N VAL A 102 15.65 -4.11 -2.05
CA VAL A 102 17.05 -4.56 -2.12
C VAL A 102 17.98 -3.37 -2.32
N ALA A 103 19.03 -3.28 -1.52
CA ALA A 103 20.13 -2.31 -1.65
C ALA A 103 19.70 -0.83 -1.88
N THR A 104 18.51 -0.44 -1.41
CA THR A 104 17.95 0.91 -1.65
C THR A 104 18.77 2.04 -1.00
N THR A 105 19.51 1.72 0.06
CA THR A 105 20.39 2.66 0.79
C THR A 105 21.88 2.45 0.48
N MET A 106 22.22 1.51 -0.40
CA MET A 106 23.60 1.24 -0.80
C MET A 106 24.12 2.41 -1.65
N PRO A 107 25.34 2.91 -1.38
CA PRO A 107 25.98 3.95 -2.21
C PRO A 107 26.35 3.41 -3.60
N GLY A 108 26.72 4.32 -4.48
CA GLY A 108 27.15 4.01 -5.84
C GLY A 108 26.04 4.13 -6.89
N GLY A 109 26.43 4.04 -8.16
CA GLY A 109 25.53 4.04 -9.30
C GLY A 109 24.69 2.76 -9.40
N PHE A 110 23.61 2.77 -10.19
CA PHE A 110 22.73 1.60 -10.32
C PHE A 110 23.45 0.37 -10.89
N TRP A 111 24.52 0.57 -11.69
CA TRP A 111 25.34 -0.50 -12.28
C TRP A 111 26.34 -1.13 -11.28
N GLU A 112 26.53 -0.52 -10.11
CA GLU A 112 27.37 -1.01 -9.01
C GLU A 112 26.56 -1.76 -7.95
N LYS A 113 25.24 -1.64 -8.01
CA LYS A 113 24.32 -2.32 -7.09
C LYS A 113 24.00 -3.73 -7.58
N PRO A 114 23.62 -4.65 -6.68
CA PRO A 114 23.17 -5.99 -7.07
C PRO A 114 22.02 -5.93 -8.08
N LEU A 115 22.04 -6.82 -9.09
CA LEU A 115 21.00 -6.87 -10.12
C LEU A 115 19.61 -7.16 -9.53
N GLU A 116 19.54 -7.82 -8.38
CA GLU A 116 18.34 -8.07 -7.59
C GLU A 116 17.59 -6.79 -7.19
N THR A 117 18.21 -5.62 -7.36
CA THR A 117 17.52 -4.32 -7.23
C THR A 117 16.32 -4.22 -8.19
N VAL A 118 16.32 -4.97 -9.31
CA VAL A 118 15.21 -5.08 -10.25
C VAL A 118 13.95 -5.69 -9.60
N ASP A 119 14.07 -6.35 -8.46
CA ASP A 119 12.92 -6.90 -7.72
C ASP A 119 11.98 -5.80 -7.18
N LEU A 120 12.45 -4.56 -7.13
CA LEU A 120 11.55 -3.41 -6.95
C LEU A 120 10.50 -3.33 -8.06
N VAL A 121 10.86 -3.70 -9.28
CA VAL A 121 9.91 -3.76 -10.41
C VAL A 121 9.14 -5.08 -10.41
N THR A 122 9.84 -6.20 -10.25
CA THR A 122 9.25 -7.55 -10.31
C THR A 122 8.24 -7.77 -9.18
N VAL A 123 8.60 -7.46 -7.94
CA VAL A 123 7.69 -7.61 -6.78
C VAL A 123 6.92 -6.32 -6.50
N GLY A 124 7.55 -5.15 -6.64
CA GLY A 124 6.94 -3.88 -6.25
C GLY A 124 5.99 -3.27 -7.30
N LEU A 125 6.03 -3.70 -8.55
CA LEU A 125 5.16 -3.20 -9.61
C LEU A 125 4.37 -4.32 -10.27
N ARG A 126 5.05 -5.36 -10.78
CA ARG A 126 4.39 -6.47 -11.47
C ARG A 126 3.40 -7.19 -10.55
N SER A 127 3.75 -7.44 -9.30
CA SER A 127 2.84 -8.10 -8.36
C SER A 127 1.57 -7.29 -8.08
N HIS A 128 1.65 -5.96 -8.13
CA HIS A 128 0.48 -5.09 -8.01
C HIS A 128 -0.51 -5.30 -9.16
N TYR A 129 0.01 -5.48 -10.39
CA TYR A 129 -0.82 -5.81 -11.54
C TYR A 129 -1.47 -7.19 -11.37
N VAL A 130 -0.70 -8.21 -11.03
CA VAL A 130 -1.18 -9.59 -10.85
C VAL A 130 -2.26 -9.66 -9.76
N ALA A 131 -2.03 -9.02 -8.62
CA ALA A 131 -3.02 -8.96 -7.54
C ALA A 131 -4.29 -8.22 -7.97
N ALA A 132 -4.17 -7.09 -8.67
CA ALA A 132 -5.31 -6.34 -9.19
C ALA A 132 -6.11 -7.13 -10.24
N TRP A 133 -5.42 -7.89 -11.11
CA TRP A 133 -6.04 -8.74 -12.12
C TRP A 133 -6.94 -9.81 -11.49
N HIS A 134 -6.46 -10.49 -10.45
CA HIS A 134 -7.25 -11.49 -9.71
C HIS A 134 -8.32 -10.88 -8.80
N ALA A 135 -8.09 -9.68 -8.26
CA ALA A 135 -9.03 -8.98 -7.40
C ALA A 135 -10.20 -8.36 -8.17
N ALA A 136 -9.98 -7.91 -9.41
CA ALA A 136 -10.96 -7.16 -10.19
C ALA A 136 -12.32 -7.85 -10.30
N PRO A 137 -12.44 -9.17 -10.61
CA PRO A 137 -13.74 -9.84 -10.64
C PRO A 137 -14.50 -9.79 -9.31
N LEU A 138 -13.79 -9.89 -8.17
CA LEU A 138 -14.40 -9.85 -6.83
C LEU A 138 -14.85 -8.44 -6.44
N LEU A 139 -14.08 -7.42 -6.81
CA LEU A 139 -14.43 -6.01 -6.61
C LEU A 139 -15.65 -5.61 -7.49
N ILE A 140 -15.69 -6.11 -8.73
CA ILE A 140 -16.81 -5.90 -9.65
C ILE A 140 -18.08 -6.59 -9.11
N ALA A 141 -17.97 -7.83 -8.64
CA ALA A 141 -19.08 -8.58 -8.06
C ALA A 141 -19.68 -7.87 -6.83
N ASN A 142 -18.85 -7.14 -6.07
CA ASN A 142 -19.31 -6.33 -4.94
C ASN A 142 -20.10 -5.07 -5.36
N GLY A 143 -19.99 -4.62 -6.63
CA GLY A 143 -20.60 -3.38 -7.12
C GLY A 143 -20.03 -2.09 -6.49
N ARG A 144 -19.02 -2.20 -5.67
CA ARG A 144 -18.29 -1.11 -5.00
C ARG A 144 -16.90 -1.60 -4.61
N GLY A 145 -15.85 -0.93 -5.05
CA GLY A 145 -14.50 -1.37 -4.72
C GLY A 145 -13.49 -0.23 -4.64
N LEU A 146 -12.32 -0.54 -4.06
CA LEU A 146 -11.16 0.34 -4.03
C LEU A 146 -9.88 -0.46 -4.18
N ILE A 147 -9.06 -0.12 -5.18
CA ILE A 147 -7.67 -0.56 -5.29
C ILE A 147 -6.77 0.61 -4.91
N VAL A 148 -5.81 0.36 -4.01
CA VAL A 148 -4.81 1.34 -3.60
C VAL A 148 -3.42 0.79 -3.90
N ASN A 149 -2.65 1.51 -4.71
CA ASN A 149 -1.21 1.28 -4.82
C ASN A 149 -0.46 2.17 -3.83
N THR A 150 0.47 1.63 -3.05
CA THR A 150 1.32 2.45 -2.18
C THR A 150 2.37 3.16 -3.02
N GLY A 151 2.17 4.45 -3.20
CA GLY A 151 3.04 5.36 -3.96
C GLY A 151 4.08 6.04 -3.10
N HIS A 152 4.91 6.87 -3.75
CA HIS A 152 5.91 7.71 -3.09
C HIS A 152 6.43 8.79 -4.03
N TYR A 153 6.95 9.88 -3.47
CA TYR A 153 7.59 10.99 -4.19
C TYR A 153 8.71 10.55 -5.15
N GLY A 154 9.31 9.37 -4.93
CA GLY A 154 10.26 8.75 -5.86
C GLY A 154 9.74 8.54 -7.29
N ALA A 155 8.44 8.71 -7.53
CA ALA A 155 7.85 8.74 -8.86
C ALA A 155 8.27 9.98 -9.69
N VAL A 156 8.66 11.07 -9.03
CA VAL A 156 9.00 12.36 -9.68
C VAL A 156 10.35 12.93 -9.25
N CYS A 157 10.89 12.53 -8.10
CA CYS A 157 12.21 12.94 -7.63
C CYS A 157 13.16 11.75 -7.57
N TYR A 158 14.48 12.01 -7.57
CA TYR A 158 15.45 10.95 -7.35
C TYR A 158 15.39 10.45 -5.91
N HIS A 159 15.00 9.17 -5.75
CA HIS A 159 14.94 8.51 -4.45
C HIS A 159 15.22 7.02 -4.62
N HIS A 160 16.18 6.48 -3.88
CA HIS A 160 16.57 5.06 -3.91
C HIS A 160 17.02 4.47 -5.28
N GLY A 161 17.16 5.30 -6.32
CA GLY A 161 17.65 4.88 -7.63
C GLY A 161 16.57 4.55 -8.66
N PRO A 162 16.98 4.21 -9.91
CA PRO A 162 16.07 4.14 -11.06
C PRO A 162 15.02 3.02 -10.97
N ALA A 163 15.33 1.87 -10.40
CA ALA A 163 14.34 0.79 -10.23
C ALA A 163 13.20 1.21 -9.28
N TYR A 164 13.52 1.95 -8.22
CA TYR A 164 12.52 2.48 -7.30
C TYR A 164 11.66 3.55 -7.97
N GLY A 165 12.29 4.49 -8.69
CA GLY A 165 11.57 5.52 -9.45
C GLY A 165 10.62 4.90 -10.48
N ALA A 166 11.10 3.93 -11.26
CA ALA A 166 10.28 3.20 -12.24
C ALA A 166 9.10 2.48 -11.57
N GLN A 167 9.33 1.81 -10.45
CA GLN A 167 8.27 1.15 -9.68
C GLN A 167 7.19 2.14 -9.24
N LYS A 168 7.57 3.29 -8.68
CA LYS A 168 6.60 4.26 -8.14
C LYS A 168 5.85 5.01 -9.25
N ALA A 169 6.55 5.45 -10.31
CA ALA A 169 5.92 6.06 -11.47
C ALA A 169 5.00 5.08 -12.23
N GLY A 170 5.44 3.82 -12.38
CA GLY A 170 4.64 2.76 -12.97
C GLY A 170 3.37 2.46 -12.16
N ALA A 171 3.44 2.45 -10.84
CA ALA A 171 2.28 2.23 -9.96
C ALA A 171 1.24 3.36 -10.09
N ASP A 172 1.70 4.62 -10.24
CA ASP A 172 0.82 5.77 -10.46
C ASP A 172 0.12 5.69 -11.83
N LYS A 173 0.88 5.38 -12.89
CA LYS A 173 0.31 5.23 -14.24
C LYS A 173 -0.67 4.07 -14.31
N MET A 174 -0.32 2.95 -13.68
CA MET A 174 -1.17 1.77 -13.61
C MET A 174 -2.49 2.06 -12.88
N ALA A 175 -2.44 2.85 -11.80
CA ALA A 175 -3.65 3.27 -11.10
C ALA A 175 -4.59 4.09 -12.01
N ALA A 176 -4.04 4.98 -12.83
CA ALA A 176 -4.82 5.80 -13.76
C ALA A 176 -5.50 4.97 -14.85
N ASP A 177 -4.76 4.03 -15.45
CA ASP A 177 -5.29 3.19 -16.53
C ASP A 177 -6.34 2.19 -16.02
N MET A 178 -6.06 1.50 -14.92
CA MET A 178 -7.03 0.60 -14.28
C MET A 178 -8.30 1.34 -13.83
N ALA A 179 -8.17 2.59 -13.36
CA ALA A 179 -9.31 3.40 -12.97
C ALA A 179 -10.26 3.69 -14.14
N LYS A 180 -9.73 3.92 -15.35
CA LYS A 180 -10.54 4.11 -16.55
C LYS A 180 -11.35 2.85 -16.87
N GLU A 181 -10.71 1.69 -16.82
CA GLU A 181 -11.36 0.41 -17.14
C GLU A 181 -12.38 -0.03 -16.07
N LEU A 182 -12.10 0.24 -14.79
CA LEU A 182 -12.93 -0.18 -13.67
C LEU A 182 -14.03 0.83 -13.30
N ARG A 183 -14.02 2.04 -13.86
CA ARG A 183 -15.03 3.09 -13.60
C ARG A 183 -16.48 2.63 -13.85
N PRO A 184 -16.81 1.91 -14.95
CA PRO A 184 -18.17 1.44 -15.19
C PRO A 184 -18.70 0.48 -14.13
N HIS A 185 -17.80 -0.13 -13.36
CA HIS A 185 -18.09 -1.11 -12.31
C HIS A 185 -18.10 -0.51 -10.90
N ASN A 186 -18.04 0.84 -10.77
CA ASN A 186 -17.97 1.54 -9.48
C ASN A 186 -16.79 1.10 -8.59
N VAL A 187 -15.68 0.71 -9.21
CA VAL A 187 -14.41 0.39 -8.54
C VAL A 187 -13.43 1.53 -8.77
N ALA A 188 -12.99 2.15 -7.70
CA ALA A 188 -11.98 3.21 -7.74
C ALA A 188 -10.57 2.61 -7.66
N VAL A 189 -9.63 3.23 -8.34
CA VAL A 189 -8.20 2.89 -8.23
C VAL A 189 -7.41 4.16 -7.99
N VAL A 190 -6.54 4.17 -6.96
CA VAL A 190 -5.69 5.32 -6.64
C VAL A 190 -4.27 4.87 -6.31
N SER A 191 -3.30 5.76 -6.47
CA SER A 191 -1.99 5.63 -5.84
C SER A 191 -1.91 6.62 -4.68
N ILE A 192 -1.52 6.16 -3.47
CA ILE A 192 -1.37 7.02 -2.30
C ILE A 192 0.12 7.15 -1.97
N TRP A 193 0.65 8.36 -2.10
CA TRP A 193 2.03 8.68 -1.75
C TRP A 193 2.17 8.88 -0.25
N MET A 194 2.91 7.96 0.35
CA MET A 194 3.23 8.00 1.78
C MET A 194 4.37 8.98 2.04
N GLY A 195 4.36 9.61 3.20
CA GLY A 195 5.48 10.37 3.71
C GLY A 195 6.57 9.51 4.33
N GLY A 196 7.42 10.11 5.15
CA GLY A 196 8.41 9.38 5.93
C GLY A 196 7.77 8.54 7.03
N LEU A 197 7.69 7.23 6.86
CA LEU A 197 7.03 6.34 7.81
C LEU A 197 7.94 5.94 8.98
N ASP A 198 7.38 5.83 10.18
CA ASP A 198 8.02 5.26 11.35
C ASP A 198 7.87 3.73 11.38
N THR A 199 8.69 3.04 10.58
CA THR A 199 8.70 1.58 10.47
C THR A 199 9.93 0.98 11.14
N GLU A 200 9.92 -0.33 11.40
CA GLU A 200 11.03 -1.08 11.96
C GLU A 200 12.31 -0.89 11.13
N ARG A 201 12.20 -1.04 9.81
CA ARG A 201 13.33 -0.82 8.87
C ARG A 201 13.85 0.61 8.93
N SER A 202 12.95 1.60 8.97
CA SER A 202 13.35 2.99 8.95
C SER A 202 14.03 3.42 10.26
N ARG A 203 13.60 2.88 11.40
CA ARG A 203 14.26 3.10 12.70
C ARG A 203 15.66 2.50 12.67
N ALA A 204 15.78 1.22 12.26
CA ALA A 204 17.08 0.57 12.13
C ALA A 204 18.04 1.34 11.20
N TYR A 205 17.56 1.86 10.08
CA TYR A 205 18.37 2.70 9.19
C TYR A 205 18.81 4.00 9.88
N LEU A 206 17.90 4.70 10.55
CA LEU A 206 18.24 5.96 11.23
C LEU A 206 19.26 5.76 12.35
N GLU A 207 19.27 4.61 13.01
CA GLU A 207 20.26 4.28 14.04
C GLU A 207 21.67 4.16 13.45
N THR A 208 21.82 3.82 12.17
CA THR A 208 23.11 3.79 11.47
C THR A 208 23.65 5.18 11.11
N LEU A 209 22.80 6.22 11.12
CA LEU A 209 23.21 7.58 10.78
C LEU A 209 23.78 8.32 11.99
N PRO A 210 24.80 9.17 11.80
CA PRO A 210 25.24 10.11 12.82
C PRO A 210 24.07 10.97 13.32
N PRO A 211 24.02 11.32 14.63
CA PRO A 211 22.89 12.06 15.20
C PRO A 211 22.59 13.41 14.54
N ASP A 212 23.61 14.11 14.08
CA ASP A 212 23.54 15.43 13.47
C ASP A 212 22.96 15.43 12.03
N VAL A 213 22.95 14.26 11.36
CA VAL A 213 22.37 14.11 10.02
C VAL A 213 21.01 13.39 10.03
N ARG A 214 20.52 13.00 11.21
CA ARG A 214 19.20 12.36 11.31
C ARG A 214 18.08 13.37 11.01
N PRO A 215 17.10 13.02 10.17
CA PRO A 215 15.94 13.89 9.94
C PRO A 215 15.21 14.20 11.25
N THR A 216 14.96 15.48 11.51
CA THR A 216 14.21 15.95 12.70
C THR A 216 12.70 16.02 12.45
N ALA A 217 12.26 15.95 11.18
CA ALA A 217 10.85 15.97 10.84
C ALA A 217 10.11 14.77 11.44
N LYS A 218 8.94 15.04 12.03
CA LYS A 218 8.07 14.01 12.56
C LYS A 218 7.66 13.04 11.44
N ARG A 219 7.75 11.76 11.71
CA ARG A 219 7.39 10.68 10.80
C ARG A 219 5.93 10.29 10.99
N GLU A 220 5.29 9.85 9.91
CA GLU A 220 3.94 9.32 9.95
C GLU A 220 3.93 7.93 10.61
N SER A 221 2.90 7.63 11.40
CA SER A 221 2.69 6.24 11.79
C SER A 221 2.28 5.42 10.56
N PRO A 222 2.67 4.14 10.47
CA PRO A 222 2.19 3.27 9.39
C PRO A 222 0.65 3.12 9.34
N ARG A 223 -0.05 3.39 10.44
CA ARG A 223 -1.52 3.35 10.51
C ARG A 223 -2.19 4.54 9.82
N PHE A 224 -1.50 5.69 9.71
CA PHE A 224 -2.09 6.87 9.09
C PHE A 224 -2.58 6.58 7.66
N THR A 225 -1.73 5.98 6.81
CA THR A 225 -2.12 5.59 5.45
C THR A 225 -3.34 4.66 5.45
N GLY A 226 -3.41 3.70 6.36
CA GLY A 226 -4.55 2.80 6.47
C GLY A 226 -5.85 3.51 6.87
N ARG A 227 -5.77 4.48 7.78
CA ARG A 227 -6.92 5.35 8.15
C ARG A 227 -7.40 6.17 6.96
N VAL A 228 -6.46 6.71 6.16
CA VAL A 228 -6.78 7.43 4.92
C VAL A 228 -7.48 6.50 3.91
N VAL A 229 -7.00 5.26 3.74
CA VAL A 229 -7.62 4.24 2.88
C VAL A 229 -9.05 3.92 3.34
N ALA A 230 -9.26 3.69 4.63
CA ALA A 230 -10.58 3.42 5.19
C ALA A 230 -11.55 4.60 4.98
N ALA A 231 -11.08 5.83 5.23
CA ALA A 231 -11.86 7.04 5.03
C ALA A 231 -12.19 7.28 3.55
N LEU A 232 -11.24 7.06 2.64
CA LEU A 232 -11.48 7.17 1.20
C LEU A 232 -12.51 6.14 0.72
N TYR A 233 -12.41 4.88 1.19
CA TYR A 233 -13.39 3.85 0.84
C TYR A 233 -14.80 4.24 1.28
N ALA A 234 -14.95 4.82 2.46
CA ALA A 234 -16.23 5.29 2.99
C ALA A 234 -16.76 6.56 2.30
N SER A 235 -15.88 7.37 1.70
CA SER A 235 -16.21 8.67 1.11
C SER A 235 -17.01 8.56 -0.19
N ASP A 236 -17.94 9.49 -0.38
CA ASP A 236 -18.65 9.69 -1.66
C ASP A 236 -17.73 10.24 -2.75
N GLN A 237 -16.59 10.85 -2.38
CA GLN A 237 -15.61 11.38 -3.31
C GLN A 237 -14.71 10.28 -3.93
N ARG A 238 -14.82 9.01 -3.49
CA ARG A 238 -13.97 7.90 -3.92
C ARG A 238 -13.84 7.82 -5.45
N MET A 239 -14.98 7.87 -6.16
CA MET A 239 -14.98 7.77 -7.62
C MET A 239 -14.47 9.03 -8.33
N GLN A 240 -14.58 10.21 -7.71
CA GLN A 240 -14.03 11.46 -8.23
C GLN A 240 -12.50 11.50 -8.13
N LEU A 241 -11.94 10.84 -7.12
CA LEU A 241 -10.50 10.72 -6.89
C LEU A 241 -9.87 9.55 -7.62
N SER A 242 -10.68 8.66 -8.22
CA SER A 242 -10.21 7.49 -8.95
C SER A 242 -9.33 7.87 -10.14
N GLY A 243 -8.22 7.18 -10.31
CA GLY A 243 -7.20 7.39 -11.34
C GLY A 243 -6.09 8.36 -10.94
N ARG A 244 -6.14 8.92 -9.76
CA ARG A 244 -5.15 9.91 -9.32
C ARG A 244 -4.06 9.31 -8.45
N ALA A 245 -2.86 9.86 -8.59
CA ALA A 245 -1.85 9.78 -7.55
C ALA A 245 -2.11 10.90 -6.53
N LEU A 246 -2.16 10.57 -5.26
CA LEU A 246 -2.59 11.45 -4.18
C LEU A 246 -1.54 11.44 -3.05
N ILE A 247 -1.14 12.59 -2.57
CA ILE A 247 -0.28 12.69 -1.39
C ILE A 247 -1.12 12.36 -0.15
N GLY A 248 -0.73 11.32 0.60
CA GLY A 248 -1.48 10.80 1.74
C GLY A 248 -1.78 11.86 2.80
N ALA A 249 -0.81 12.71 3.13
CA ALA A 249 -0.99 13.81 4.08
C ALA A 249 -2.07 14.82 3.62
N GLU A 250 -2.10 15.18 2.33
CA GLU A 250 -3.08 16.09 1.75
C GLU A 250 -4.47 15.46 1.66
N LEU A 251 -4.52 14.20 1.23
CA LEU A 251 -5.78 13.44 1.20
C LEU A 251 -6.34 13.23 2.61
N GLY A 252 -5.49 12.93 3.58
CA GLY A 252 -5.89 12.83 4.99
C GLY A 252 -6.47 14.13 5.53
N ALA A 253 -5.84 15.28 5.23
CA ALA A 253 -6.37 16.59 5.59
C ALA A 253 -7.75 16.87 4.96
N CYS A 254 -7.92 16.53 3.67
CA CYS A 254 -9.18 16.67 2.94
C CYS A 254 -10.30 15.80 3.54
N LEU A 255 -9.98 14.57 3.95
CA LEU A 255 -10.93 13.61 4.53
C LEU A 255 -11.09 13.76 6.07
N GLY A 256 -10.43 14.74 6.70
CA GLY A 256 -10.48 14.95 8.15
C GLY A 256 -9.76 13.88 8.97
N VAL A 257 -8.84 13.12 8.37
CA VAL A 257 -8.08 12.04 9.02
C VAL A 257 -6.87 12.61 9.76
N VAL A 258 -6.65 12.13 10.97
CA VAL A 258 -5.45 12.41 11.78
C VAL A 258 -4.68 11.13 12.06
N ASP A 259 -3.41 11.25 12.37
CA ASP A 259 -2.56 10.13 12.78
C ASP A 259 -2.97 9.60 14.17
N VAL A 260 -2.37 8.51 14.60
CA VAL A 260 -2.70 7.81 15.87
C VAL A 260 -2.56 8.69 17.11
N ASP A 261 -1.71 9.70 17.06
CA ASP A 261 -1.46 10.65 18.13
C ASP A 261 -2.26 11.98 17.99
N GLY A 262 -3.20 12.03 17.03
CA GLY A 262 -4.02 13.20 16.75
C GLY A 262 -3.33 14.26 15.87
N SER A 263 -2.08 14.07 15.47
CA SER A 263 -1.39 15.01 14.61
C SER A 263 -1.82 14.87 13.14
N ARG A 264 -1.54 15.89 12.34
CA ARG A 264 -1.69 15.89 10.90
C ARG A 264 -0.31 15.81 10.26
N PRO A 265 0.04 14.73 9.54
CA PRO A 265 1.30 14.62 8.83
C PRO A 265 1.50 15.76 7.83
N ALA A 266 2.74 16.20 7.66
CA ALA A 266 3.09 17.24 6.72
C ALA A 266 3.20 16.70 5.29
N SER A 267 2.76 17.48 4.30
CA SER A 267 3.03 17.21 2.90
C SER A 267 4.46 17.58 2.53
N PHE A 268 5.15 16.71 1.80
CA PHE A 268 6.47 17.00 1.26
C PHE A 268 6.43 17.53 -0.19
N ARG A 269 5.27 17.99 -0.65
CA ARG A 269 5.10 18.52 -2.02
C ARG A 269 6.13 19.58 -2.41
N TYR A 270 6.39 20.52 -1.53
CA TYR A 270 7.34 21.60 -1.83
C TYR A 270 8.80 21.13 -1.86
N ALA A 271 9.14 20.12 -1.08
CA ALA A 271 10.51 19.60 -0.99
C ALA A 271 10.80 18.53 -2.06
N LEU A 272 9.83 17.69 -2.40
CA LEU A 272 10.04 16.48 -3.22
C LEU A 272 9.22 16.47 -4.51
N GLY A 273 8.36 17.45 -4.74
CA GLY A 273 7.45 17.52 -5.88
C GLY A 273 6.09 16.89 -5.59
N GLY A 274 5.17 17.01 -6.54
CA GLY A 274 3.82 16.44 -6.47
C GLY A 274 3.52 15.53 -7.66
N PRO A 275 2.40 14.81 -7.62
CA PRO A 275 1.97 13.97 -8.73
C PRO A 275 1.85 14.75 -10.02
N PRO A 276 2.33 14.22 -11.16
CA PRO A 276 2.24 14.88 -12.45
C PRO A 276 0.79 14.93 -12.94
N GLU A 277 0.48 15.94 -13.75
CA GLU A 277 -0.78 15.96 -14.50
C GLU A 277 -0.75 14.91 -15.60
N LEU A 278 -1.78 14.07 -15.64
CA LEU A 278 -1.97 13.10 -16.70
C LEU A 278 -2.84 13.67 -17.82
N HIS A 279 -2.66 13.14 -19.04
CA HIS A 279 -3.40 13.63 -20.20
C HIS A 279 -4.91 13.45 -20.00
N ARG A 280 -5.69 14.46 -20.38
CA ARG A 280 -7.17 14.50 -20.21
C ARG A 280 -7.94 13.33 -20.84
N SER A 281 -7.36 12.66 -21.84
CA SER A 281 -7.98 11.49 -22.46
C SER A 281 -8.22 10.30 -21.51
N LEU A 282 -7.56 10.30 -20.34
CA LEU A 282 -7.82 9.31 -19.30
C LEU A 282 -9.18 9.53 -18.62
N TRP A 283 -9.73 10.74 -18.72
CA TRP A 283 -10.95 11.15 -18.05
C TRP A 283 -12.14 11.31 -19.02
N ALA A 284 -11.86 11.20 -20.31
CA ALA A 284 -12.85 11.31 -21.40
C ALA A 284 -13.66 10.02 -21.56
#